data_c455b1d33a786d5805ca926d64c481d0
#
_entry.id   c455b1d33a786d5805ca926d64c481d0
#
_cell.length_a   1.000
_cell.length_b   1.000
_cell.length_c   1.000
_cell.angle_alpha   90.00
_cell.angle_beta   90.00
_cell.angle_gamma   90.00
#
_symmetry.space_group_name_H-M   'P 1'
#
loop_
_entity.id
_entity.type
_entity.pdbx_description
1 polymer ?
#
loop_
_entity_poly.entity_id
_entity_poly.type
_entity_poly.pdbx_seq_one_letter_code
_entity_poly.pdbx_strand_id
1 'polypeptide(L)'
;ESAVNYRLSFKANSPLVSQDGYIVYNLPETEQGIKSWEMSRLNTDRKSTLEIPYLITETYDYLLSIEPGIEFKSNPVEIKKQNKIGSVNIRIRQINNTIQVHKEIQLSKNTITPAEYGDFRALLTEWQNPLGQKLIFKKNDINK
;
A
#
# COMPACT_ATOMS: atom_id res chain seq x y z
N GLU A 1 -15.00 17.47 11.37
CA GLU A 1 -13.95 16.50 10.96
C GLU A 1 -13.02 17.17 9.98
N SER A 2 -11.76 17.32 10.35
CA SER A 2 -10.76 17.93 9.47
C SER A 2 -10.14 16.84 8.62
N ALA A 3 -10.51 16.74 7.36
CA ALA A 3 -9.78 15.90 6.40
C ALA A 3 -8.52 16.66 5.96
N VAL A 4 -7.36 16.04 6.12
CA VAL A 4 -6.11 16.58 5.63
C VAL A 4 -5.81 15.90 4.29
N ASN A 5 -5.85 16.69 3.21
CA ASN A 5 -5.54 16.22 1.87
C ASN A 5 -4.16 16.72 1.46
N TYR A 6 -3.27 15.79 1.12
CA TYR A 6 -1.97 16.12 0.55
C TYR A 6 -1.91 15.69 -0.92
N ARG A 7 -1.39 16.56 -1.76
CA ARG A 7 -1.00 16.19 -3.12
C ARG A 7 0.52 16.36 -3.23
N LEU A 8 1.21 15.27 -3.48
CA LEU A 8 2.64 15.27 -3.74
C LEU A 8 2.87 14.93 -5.21
N SER A 9 3.62 15.80 -5.90
CA SER A 9 4.17 15.49 -7.21
C SER A 9 5.67 15.39 -7.08
N PHE A 10 6.24 14.27 -7.47
CA PHE A 10 7.69 14.08 -7.48
C PHE A 10 8.13 13.37 -8.76
N LYS A 11 9.33 13.68 -9.20
CA LYS A 11 10.02 12.92 -10.22
C LYS A 11 11.03 12.02 -9.51
N ALA A 12 10.88 10.73 -9.64
CA ALA A 12 11.90 9.80 -9.17
C ALA A 12 13.05 9.78 -10.19
N ASN A 13 14.13 10.47 -9.88
CA ASN A 13 15.32 10.51 -10.73
C ASN A 13 16.34 9.41 -10.38
N SER A 14 16.05 8.55 -9.42
CA SER A 14 16.95 7.48 -9.02
C SER A 14 16.31 6.14 -9.30
N PRO A 15 16.95 5.30 -10.14
CA PRO A 15 16.56 3.92 -10.26
C PRO A 15 16.82 3.24 -8.92
N LEU A 16 15.76 2.77 -8.29
CA LEU A 16 15.86 1.88 -7.17
C LEU A 16 16.50 0.59 -7.68
N VAL A 17 17.57 0.19 -7.02
CA VAL A 17 18.32 -1.05 -7.18
C VAL A 17 17.94 -1.86 -8.41
N SER A 18 18.75 -1.78 -9.47
CA SER A 18 18.63 -2.71 -10.60
C SER A 18 19.63 -3.83 -10.42
N GLN A 19 19.14 -5.06 -10.29
CA GLN A 19 19.93 -6.24 -10.49
C GLN A 19 19.40 -6.91 -11.76
N ASP A 20 20.28 -7.22 -12.71
CA ASP A 20 19.94 -7.87 -13.99
C ASP A 20 18.87 -7.10 -14.83
N GLY A 21 18.90 -5.77 -14.80
CA GLY A 21 17.96 -4.92 -15.54
C GLY A 21 16.59 -4.76 -14.89
N TYR A 22 16.34 -5.38 -13.75
CA TYR A 22 15.10 -5.18 -12.99
C TYR A 22 15.19 -3.96 -12.07
N ILE A 23 14.11 -3.20 -12.03
CA ILE A 23 13.95 -2.03 -11.16
C ILE A 23 12.79 -2.32 -10.21
N VAL A 24 13.04 -2.23 -8.91
CA VAL A 24 12.01 -2.31 -7.88
C VAL A 24 11.70 -0.90 -7.40
N TYR A 25 10.44 -0.50 -7.51
CA TYR A 25 9.95 0.79 -7.05
C TYR A 25 9.03 0.58 -5.84
N ASN A 26 9.41 1.12 -4.69
CA ASN A 26 8.55 1.14 -3.52
C ASN A 26 7.61 2.33 -3.61
N LEU A 27 6.31 2.08 -3.49
CA LEU A 27 5.31 3.14 -3.44
C LEU A 27 5.54 3.98 -2.17
N PRO A 28 5.66 5.31 -2.29
CA PRO A 28 5.84 6.15 -1.13
C PRO A 28 4.58 6.16 -0.27
N GLU A 29 4.76 6.16 1.03
CA GLU A 29 3.68 6.28 2.02
C GLU A 29 4.05 7.36 3.03
N THR A 30 3.04 7.96 3.66
CA THR A 30 3.31 8.87 4.78
C THR A 30 3.97 8.15 5.95
N GLU A 31 4.89 8.81 6.63
CA GLU A 31 5.48 8.29 7.88
C GLU A 31 4.50 8.35 9.06
N GLN A 32 3.37 9.00 8.86
CA GLN A 32 2.27 9.10 9.82
C GLN A 32 1.21 8.02 9.55
N GLY A 33 0.12 8.03 10.31
CA GLY A 33 -0.98 7.09 10.14
C GLY A 33 -0.58 5.66 10.50
N ILE A 34 -1.09 4.69 9.75
CA ILE A 34 -0.87 3.25 10.04
C ILE A 34 0.61 2.88 10.00
N LYS A 35 1.40 3.50 9.13
CA LYS A 35 2.84 3.24 9.07
C LYS A 35 3.55 3.58 10.37
N SER A 36 3.06 4.56 11.12
CA SER A 36 3.61 4.94 12.42
C SER A 36 3.32 3.92 13.52
N TRP A 37 2.39 3.01 13.29
CA TRP A 37 2.08 1.96 14.25
C TRP A 37 3.12 0.84 14.11
N GLU A 38 3.72 0.44 15.20
CA GLU A 38 4.70 -0.65 15.22
C GLU A 38 4.02 -2.01 15.01
N MET A 39 3.57 -2.26 13.78
CA MET A 39 2.76 -3.41 13.41
C MET A 39 3.49 -4.74 13.55
N SER A 40 4.83 -4.74 13.60
CA SER A 40 5.66 -5.91 13.87
C SER A 40 5.37 -6.54 15.24
N ARG A 41 4.74 -5.78 16.13
CA ARG A 41 4.34 -6.23 17.46
C ARG A 41 2.90 -6.77 17.55
N LEU A 42 2.22 -6.94 16.42
CA LEU A 42 0.89 -7.55 16.40
C LEU A 42 1.01 -9.06 16.68
N ASN A 43 0.91 -9.42 17.93
CA ASN A 43 0.89 -10.81 18.37
C ASN A 43 -0.38 -11.53 17.88
N THR A 44 -0.30 -12.86 17.75
CA THR A 44 -1.42 -13.69 17.31
C THR A 44 -2.59 -13.68 18.29
N ASP A 45 -2.29 -13.53 19.58
CA ASP A 45 -3.30 -13.54 20.64
C ASP A 45 -3.21 -12.29 21.49
N ARG A 46 -4.34 -11.60 21.63
CA ARG A 46 -4.45 -10.44 22.51
C ARG A 46 -5.50 -10.70 23.59
N LYS A 47 -5.13 -10.48 24.84
CA LYS A 47 -6.01 -10.66 26.01
C LYS A 47 -6.69 -9.39 26.47
N SER A 48 -6.22 -8.23 26.00
CA SER A 48 -6.75 -6.92 26.37
C SER A 48 -7.27 -6.17 25.15
N THR A 49 -8.22 -5.29 25.37
CA THR A 49 -8.73 -4.36 24.35
C THR A 49 -7.60 -3.48 23.83
N LEU A 50 -7.59 -3.27 22.52
CA LEU A 50 -6.72 -2.33 21.83
C LEU A 50 -7.48 -1.03 21.59
N GLU A 51 -6.92 0.07 22.03
CA GLU A 51 -7.42 1.39 21.71
C GLU A 51 -6.52 2.02 20.63
N ILE A 52 -7.15 2.50 19.58
CA ILE A 52 -6.53 3.25 18.51
C ILE A 52 -6.86 4.72 18.74
N PRO A 53 -5.89 5.64 18.65
CA PRO A 53 -6.10 7.04 19.07
C PRO A 53 -7.23 7.75 18.33
N TYR A 54 -7.52 7.33 17.10
CA TYR A 54 -8.57 7.92 16.24
C TYR A 54 -9.02 6.94 15.16
N LEU A 55 -10.22 7.18 14.62
CA LEU A 55 -10.65 6.49 13.38
C LEU A 55 -9.77 6.93 12.22
N ILE A 56 -9.37 5.98 11.39
CA ILE A 56 -8.48 6.26 10.29
C ILE A 56 -9.12 5.89 8.95
N THR A 57 -8.90 6.75 7.99
CA THR A 57 -9.05 6.46 6.56
C THR A 57 -7.78 6.95 5.89
N GLU A 58 -7.05 6.04 5.27
CA GLU A 58 -5.90 6.38 4.45
C GLU A 58 -6.18 5.99 3.01
N THR A 59 -5.95 6.94 2.11
CA THR A 59 -6.11 6.72 0.66
C THR A 59 -4.87 7.21 -0.05
N TYR A 60 -4.35 6.38 -0.95
CA TYR A 60 -3.24 6.71 -1.82
C TYR A 60 -3.64 6.43 -3.27
N ASP A 61 -3.48 7.43 -4.11
CA ASP A 61 -3.67 7.35 -5.54
C ASP A 61 -2.37 7.74 -6.25
N TYR A 62 -1.82 6.81 -7.04
CA TYR A 62 -0.59 7.05 -7.80
C TYR A 62 -0.85 6.88 -9.29
N LEU A 63 -0.27 7.77 -10.07
CA LEU A 63 -0.18 7.68 -11.53
C LEU A 63 1.31 7.71 -11.92
N LEU A 64 1.81 6.60 -12.43
CA LEU A 64 3.20 6.49 -12.85
C LEU A 64 3.24 6.32 -14.37
N SER A 65 3.92 7.25 -15.03
CA SER A 65 4.19 7.14 -16.47
C SER A 65 5.40 6.25 -16.71
N ILE A 66 5.26 5.31 -17.63
CA ILE A 66 6.35 4.42 -18.05
C ILE A 66 7.11 5.09 -19.20
N GLU A 67 8.41 5.28 -19.02
CA GLU A 67 9.27 5.80 -20.07
C GLU A 67 9.56 4.75 -21.16
N PRO A 68 9.86 5.17 -22.41
CA PRO A 68 10.30 4.26 -23.47
C PRO A 68 11.51 3.43 -23.03
N GLY A 69 11.51 2.15 -23.35
CA GLY A 69 12.57 1.22 -22.95
C GLY A 69 12.42 0.63 -21.54
N ILE A 70 11.33 0.93 -20.85
CA ILE A 70 10.98 0.33 -19.55
C ILE A 70 9.68 -0.45 -19.71
N GLU A 71 9.65 -1.64 -19.17
CA GLU A 71 8.48 -2.52 -19.18
C GLU A 71 8.01 -2.80 -17.75
N PHE A 72 6.71 -2.71 -17.53
CA PHE A 72 6.09 -3.09 -16.24
C PHE A 72 5.98 -4.61 -16.14
N LYS A 73 6.50 -5.19 -15.07
CA LYS A 73 6.58 -6.64 -14.86
C LYS A 73 5.72 -7.16 -13.73
N SER A 74 5.16 -6.31 -12.88
CA SER A 74 4.22 -6.77 -11.87
C SER A 74 2.90 -7.20 -12.51
N ASN A 75 2.29 -8.24 -11.93
CA ASN A 75 0.93 -8.62 -12.30
C ASN A 75 -0.07 -7.57 -11.80
N PRO A 76 -1.24 -7.44 -12.46
CA PRO A 76 -2.34 -6.67 -11.90
C PRO A 76 -2.69 -7.18 -10.49
N VAL A 77 -2.95 -6.25 -9.59
CA VAL A 77 -3.29 -6.56 -8.19
C VAL A 77 -4.70 -6.06 -7.92
N GLU A 78 -5.52 -6.91 -7.32
CA GLU A 78 -6.80 -6.53 -6.77
C GLU A 78 -6.98 -7.23 -5.43
N ILE A 79 -6.84 -6.48 -4.34
CA ILE A 79 -7.03 -6.94 -2.98
C ILE A 79 -8.24 -6.21 -2.40
N LYS A 80 -9.25 -6.96 -2.01
CA LYS A 80 -10.43 -6.45 -1.33
C LYS A 80 -10.68 -7.27 -0.08
N LYS A 81 -10.71 -6.61 1.05
CA LYS A 81 -11.04 -7.21 2.34
C LYS A 81 -12.01 -6.31 3.06
N GLN A 82 -13.08 -6.89 3.57
CA GLN A 82 -14.06 -6.17 4.39
C GLN A 82 -14.49 -7.07 5.55
N ASN A 83 -14.59 -6.49 6.72
CA ASN A 83 -15.17 -7.13 7.90
C ASN A 83 -15.79 -6.06 8.81
N LYS A 84 -16.22 -6.44 10.02
CA LYS A 84 -16.86 -5.52 10.98
C LYS A 84 -15.96 -4.41 11.52
N ILE A 85 -14.63 -4.51 11.32
CA ILE A 85 -13.65 -3.53 11.78
C ILE A 85 -13.39 -2.47 10.70
N GLY A 86 -13.58 -2.81 9.43
CA GLY A 86 -13.32 -1.88 8.34
C GLY A 86 -13.13 -2.58 7.00
N SER A 87 -12.39 -1.92 6.12
CA SER A 87 -12.13 -2.42 4.77
C SER A 87 -10.74 -2.03 4.27
N VAL A 88 -10.19 -2.87 3.38
CA VAL A 88 -8.99 -2.60 2.59
C VAL A 88 -9.32 -2.82 1.12
N ASN A 89 -8.90 -1.90 0.29
CA ASN A 89 -9.01 -2.00 -1.17
C ASN A 89 -7.68 -1.55 -1.78
N ILE A 90 -7.01 -2.45 -2.49
CA ILE A 90 -5.77 -2.17 -3.22
C ILE A 90 -5.94 -2.63 -4.65
N ARG A 91 -5.71 -1.74 -5.60
CA ARG A 91 -5.78 -2.04 -7.02
C ARG A 91 -4.60 -1.44 -7.76
N ILE A 92 -3.89 -2.29 -8.51
CA ILE A 92 -2.78 -1.90 -9.36
C ILE A 92 -3.05 -2.43 -10.75
N ARG A 93 -3.04 -1.54 -11.74
CA ARG A 93 -3.24 -1.90 -13.15
C ARG A 93 -2.45 -1.01 -14.06
N GLN A 94 -2.07 -1.55 -15.20
CA GLN A 94 -1.51 -0.77 -16.30
C GLN A 94 -2.61 -0.42 -17.31
N ILE A 95 -2.65 0.85 -17.71
CA ILE A 95 -3.48 1.34 -18.80
C ILE A 95 -2.56 2.11 -19.74
N ASN A 96 -2.34 1.56 -20.94
CA ASN A 96 -1.34 2.06 -21.87
C ASN A 96 0.05 2.19 -21.20
N ASN A 97 0.65 3.36 -21.22
CA ASN A 97 1.94 3.66 -20.61
C ASN A 97 1.81 4.24 -19.19
N THR A 98 0.70 4.00 -18.54
CA THR A 98 0.46 4.52 -17.17
C THR A 98 0.11 3.37 -16.24
N ILE A 99 0.78 3.33 -15.09
CA ILE A 99 0.40 2.49 -13.97
C ILE A 99 -0.51 3.29 -13.05
N GLN A 100 -1.69 2.77 -12.80
CA GLN A 100 -2.63 3.31 -11.83
C GLN A 100 -2.61 2.45 -10.59
N VAL A 101 -2.38 3.07 -9.45
CA VAL A 101 -2.43 2.43 -8.13
C VAL A 101 -3.46 3.17 -7.29
N HIS A 102 -4.40 2.43 -6.73
CA HIS A 102 -5.31 2.90 -5.71
C HIS A 102 -5.16 2.02 -4.48
N LYS A 103 -4.92 2.63 -3.33
CA LYS A 103 -4.85 1.95 -2.03
C LYS A 103 -5.74 2.70 -1.06
N GLU A 104 -6.64 1.99 -0.42
CA GLU A 104 -7.50 2.55 0.62
C GLU A 104 -7.62 1.57 1.79
N ILE A 105 -7.49 2.08 3.00
CA ILE A 105 -7.89 1.40 4.23
C ILE A 105 -8.78 2.31 5.04
N GLN A 106 -9.86 1.76 5.54
CA GLN A 106 -10.79 2.45 6.44
C GLN A 106 -11.03 1.58 7.67
N LEU A 107 -10.84 2.16 8.84
CA LEU A 107 -11.21 1.55 10.11
C LEU A 107 -12.47 2.25 10.66
N SER A 108 -13.49 1.48 10.96
CA SER A 108 -14.79 1.97 11.45
C SER A 108 -14.90 1.95 12.99
N LYS A 109 -13.87 1.43 13.65
CA LYS A 109 -13.79 1.33 15.12
C LYS A 109 -12.40 1.73 15.59
N ASN A 110 -12.35 2.40 16.72
CA ASN A 110 -11.10 2.73 17.41
C ASN A 110 -10.86 1.89 18.68
N THR A 111 -11.85 1.11 19.09
CA THR A 111 -11.73 0.18 20.21
C THR A 111 -11.93 -1.23 19.69
N ILE A 112 -10.89 -2.04 19.76
CA ILE A 112 -10.84 -3.41 19.24
C ILE A 112 -10.77 -4.38 20.40
N THR A 113 -11.82 -5.15 20.61
CA THR A 113 -11.86 -6.19 21.65
C THR A 113 -10.96 -7.38 21.27
N PRO A 114 -10.57 -8.23 22.25
CA PRO A 114 -9.83 -9.46 21.95
C PRO A 114 -10.51 -10.35 20.90
N ALA A 115 -11.85 -10.44 20.94
CA ALA A 115 -12.63 -11.22 19.96
C ALA A 115 -12.61 -10.63 18.54
N GLU A 116 -12.35 -9.34 18.40
CA GLU A 116 -12.29 -8.61 17.13
C GLU A 116 -10.87 -8.48 16.60
N TYR A 117 -9.89 -8.83 17.40
CA TYR A 117 -8.49 -8.61 17.07
C TYR A 117 -8.02 -9.38 15.83
N GLY A 118 -8.58 -10.58 15.61
CA GLY A 118 -8.32 -11.35 14.39
C GLY A 118 -8.76 -10.63 13.11
N ASP A 119 -9.95 -10.01 13.15
CA ASP A 119 -10.48 -9.23 12.02
C ASP A 119 -9.64 -7.97 11.76
N PHE A 120 -9.20 -7.29 12.82
CA PHE A 120 -8.30 -6.15 12.72
C PHE A 120 -6.96 -6.53 12.07
N ARG A 121 -6.32 -7.61 12.57
CA ARG A 121 -5.08 -8.12 11.97
C ARG A 121 -5.23 -8.49 10.49
N ALA A 122 -6.36 -9.10 10.13
CA ALA A 122 -6.62 -9.49 8.75
C ALA A 122 -6.62 -8.29 7.80
N LEU A 123 -7.20 -7.14 8.21
CA LEU A 123 -7.16 -5.91 7.42
C LEU A 123 -5.73 -5.37 7.29
N LEU A 124 -4.99 -5.33 8.38
CA LEU A 124 -3.63 -4.79 8.39
C LEU A 124 -2.65 -5.68 7.60
N THR A 125 -2.84 -6.99 7.64
CA THR A 125 -2.06 -7.94 6.83
C THR A 125 -2.27 -7.67 5.34
N GLU A 126 -3.50 -7.43 4.91
CA GLU A 126 -3.76 -7.09 3.51
C GLU A 126 -3.23 -5.68 3.15
N TRP A 127 -3.34 -4.71 4.06
CA TRP A 127 -2.79 -3.38 3.84
C TRP A 127 -1.27 -3.40 3.62
N GLN A 128 -0.56 -4.25 4.35
CA GLN A 128 0.89 -4.42 4.28
C GLN A 128 1.33 -5.47 3.25
N ASN A 129 0.41 -6.02 2.47
CA ASN A 129 0.74 -7.02 1.46
C ASN A 129 1.80 -6.46 0.50
N PRO A 130 2.96 -7.15 0.33
CA PRO A 130 4.04 -6.68 -0.52
C PRO A 130 3.62 -6.42 -1.97
N LEU A 131 2.62 -7.16 -2.48
CA LEU A 131 2.07 -6.95 -3.81
C LEU A 131 1.44 -5.56 -3.99
N GLY A 132 0.94 -4.96 -2.91
CA GLY A 132 0.37 -3.61 -2.89
C GLY A 132 1.38 -2.51 -2.58
N GLN A 133 2.65 -2.83 -2.37
CA GLN A 133 3.67 -1.86 -1.93
C GLN A 133 4.80 -1.66 -2.92
N LYS A 134 5.03 -2.62 -3.82
CA LYS A 134 6.19 -2.63 -4.73
C LYS A 134 5.74 -2.83 -6.16
N LEU A 135 6.34 -2.07 -7.06
CA LEU A 135 6.20 -2.22 -8.50
C LEU A 135 7.52 -2.71 -9.08
N ILE A 136 7.45 -3.65 -9.99
CA ILE A 136 8.62 -4.23 -10.65
C ILE A 136 8.60 -3.82 -12.11
N PHE A 137 9.72 -3.28 -12.56
CA PHE A 137 9.95 -2.91 -13.95
C PHE A 137 11.19 -3.63 -14.47
N LYS A 138 11.31 -3.74 -15.77
CA LYS A 138 12.50 -4.21 -16.47
C LYS A 138 12.93 -3.18 -17.50
N LYS A 139 14.20 -2.84 -17.50
CA LYS A 139 14.81 -2.05 -18.56
C LYS A 139 15.07 -2.97 -19.76
N ASN A 140 14.53 -2.62 -20.91
CA ASN A 140 14.85 -3.33 -22.14
C ASN A 140 16.28 -2.99 -22.55
N ASP A 141 17.09 -3.99 -22.80
CA ASP A 141 18.38 -3.78 -23.42
C ASP A 141 18.13 -3.17 -24.79
N ILE A 142 18.47 -1.90 -24.95
CA ILE A 142 18.53 -1.28 -26.26
C ILE A 142 19.76 -1.94 -26.90
N ASN A 143 19.52 -2.98 -27.70
CA ASN A 143 20.55 -3.60 -28.48
C ASN A 143 21.31 -2.50 -29.23
N LYS A 144 22.60 -2.45 -28.97
CA LYS A 144 23.56 -1.64 -29.69
C LYS A 144 23.59 -2.01 -31.18
#